data_6ef327eb6e21a46733359581af691747
#
_entry.id   6ef327eb6e21a46733359581af691747
#
_cell.length_a   1.000
_cell.length_b   1.000
_cell.length_c   1.000
_cell.angle_alpha   90.00
_cell.angle_beta   90.00
_cell.angle_gamma   90.00
#
_symmetry.space_group_name_H-M   'P 1'
#
loop_
_entity.id
_entity.type
_entity.pdbx_description
1 polymer ?
#
loop_
_entity_poly.entity_id
_entity_poly.type
_entity_poly.pdbx_seq_one_letter_code
_entity_poly.pdbx_strand_id
1 'polypeptide(L)'
;TKNVSSNKIITDTKKSEKNERKDRGRSLDAKRMARGAGILLAITSLPSSYGIGTLGDAAFQFIDLLVDLKQRYWQVLPIGPTSFGDSPYQSYSAFAGNPYLIDLDDLVQEKLLSVEEIRSFHWGNDEADIDYAMIYENRFKVLKMAFARFDIENEAFVRFCEENAGWLSDYALYTASVSYTHLTLPTNS
;
A
#
# COMPACT_ATOMS: atom_id res chain seq x y z
N THR A 1 37.53 48.21 33.01
CA THR A 1 36.75 48.28 31.75
C THR A 1 36.71 46.95 30.98
N LYS A 2 36.85 45.76 31.63
CA LYS A 2 36.79 44.43 30.93
C LYS A 2 35.59 43.54 31.32
N ASN A 3 34.72 43.97 32.24
CA ASN A 3 33.63 43.09 32.75
C ASN A 3 32.24 43.31 32.10
N VAL A 4 32.07 44.29 31.25
CA VAL A 4 30.76 44.58 30.62
C VAL A 4 30.54 43.75 29.35
N SER A 5 31.60 43.34 28.68
CA SER A 5 31.49 42.60 27.40
C SER A 5 31.07 41.14 27.57
N SER A 6 31.51 40.47 28.63
CA SER A 6 31.24 39.03 28.86
C SER A 6 29.79 38.75 29.27
N ASN A 7 29.17 39.65 30.06
CA ASN A 7 27.79 39.47 30.49
C ASN A 7 26.76 39.69 29.36
N LYS A 8 27.12 40.50 28.34
CA LYS A 8 26.23 40.78 27.23
C LYS A 8 26.19 39.57 26.23
N ILE A 9 27.32 38.88 26.04
CA ILE A 9 27.42 37.70 25.20
C ILE A 9 26.63 36.52 25.81
N ILE A 10 26.68 36.31 27.13
CA ILE A 10 25.95 35.23 27.81
C ILE A 10 24.43 35.49 27.85
N THR A 11 23.99 36.74 27.91
CA THR A 11 22.56 37.09 27.83
C THR A 11 22.00 36.95 26.44
N ASP A 12 22.77 37.23 25.40
CA ASP A 12 22.34 37.10 23.99
C ASP A 12 22.26 35.62 23.54
N THR A 13 23.20 34.77 23.99
CA THR A 13 23.13 33.30 23.74
C THR A 13 21.95 32.66 24.43
N LYS A 14 21.66 32.98 25.70
CA LYS A 14 20.47 32.45 26.40
C LYS A 14 19.16 32.92 25.80
N LYS A 15 19.12 34.11 25.20
CA LYS A 15 17.95 34.65 24.52
C LYS A 15 17.72 33.97 23.16
N SER A 16 18.80 33.65 22.45
CA SER A 16 18.77 32.88 21.19
C SER A 16 18.28 31.45 21.42
N GLU A 17 18.84 30.72 22.40
CA GLU A 17 18.41 29.38 22.76
C GLU A 17 16.95 29.30 23.23
N LYS A 18 16.48 30.32 23.94
CA LYS A 18 15.08 30.40 24.39
C LYS A 18 14.11 30.67 23.25
N ASN A 19 14.53 31.42 22.23
CA ASN A 19 13.74 31.63 21.01
C ASN A 19 13.71 30.40 20.12
N GLU A 20 14.84 29.68 19.96
CA GLU A 20 14.87 28.42 19.20
C GLU A 20 14.02 27.33 19.84
N ARG A 21 13.99 27.23 21.18
CA ARG A 21 13.09 26.30 21.89
C ARG A 21 11.61 26.67 21.72
N LYS A 22 11.30 27.98 21.67
CA LYS A 22 9.94 28.47 21.47
C LYS A 22 9.44 28.24 20.04
N ASP A 23 10.34 28.33 19.05
CA ASP A 23 10.01 28.02 17.65
C ASP A 23 9.87 26.51 17.38
N ARG A 24 10.69 25.67 18.04
CA ARG A 24 10.49 24.21 17.99
C ARG A 24 9.16 23.76 18.60
N GLY A 25 8.72 24.39 19.68
CA GLY A 25 7.40 24.16 20.28
C GLY A 25 6.26 24.57 19.34
N ARG A 26 6.39 25.73 18.67
CA ARG A 26 5.39 26.19 17.69
C ARG A 26 5.31 25.31 16.45
N SER A 27 6.43 24.75 15.98
CA SER A 27 6.46 23.83 14.84
C SER A 27 5.77 22.48 15.12
N LEU A 28 5.77 22.02 16.37
CA LEU A 28 5.04 20.81 16.79
C LEU A 28 3.52 21.05 16.95
N ASP A 29 3.12 22.25 17.40
CA ASP A 29 1.70 22.62 17.49
C ASP A 29 1.03 22.87 16.13
N ALA A 30 1.78 23.26 15.11
CA ALA A 30 1.26 23.46 13.74
C ALA A 30 0.89 22.16 13.02
N LYS A 31 1.27 20.99 13.54
CA LYS A 31 0.95 19.66 13.00
C LYS A 31 -0.17 18.93 13.76
N ARG A 32 -0.89 19.59 14.64
CA ARG A 32 -2.09 18.99 15.24
C ARG A 32 -3.11 18.75 14.14
N MET A 33 -3.34 17.49 13.80
CA MET A 33 -4.41 17.11 12.87
C MET A 33 -5.73 17.67 13.38
N ALA A 34 -6.44 18.41 12.52
CA ALA A 34 -7.77 18.90 12.84
C ALA A 34 -8.68 17.72 13.20
N ARG A 35 -9.51 17.88 14.24
CA ARG A 35 -10.52 16.86 14.57
C ARG A 35 -11.42 16.64 13.37
N GLY A 36 -11.67 15.39 13.04
CA GLY A 36 -12.53 14.99 11.92
C GLY A 36 -13.12 13.63 12.19
N ALA A 37 -14.23 13.33 11.52
CA ALA A 37 -14.80 11.99 11.47
C ALA A 37 -14.25 11.24 10.25
N GLY A 38 -14.24 9.92 10.31
CA GLY A 38 -13.85 9.05 9.23
C GLY A 38 -14.49 7.67 9.36
N ILE A 39 -14.33 6.87 8.34
CA ILE A 39 -14.82 5.49 8.28
C ILE A 39 -13.63 4.55 8.23
N LEU A 40 -13.69 3.46 9.00
CA LEU A 40 -12.78 2.34 8.89
C LEU A 40 -13.44 1.30 7.97
N LEU A 41 -12.82 1.02 6.83
CA LEU A 41 -13.22 -0.04 5.91
C LEU A 41 -11.99 -0.59 5.22
N ALA A 42 -11.79 -1.91 5.27
CA ALA A 42 -10.71 -2.56 4.54
C ALA A 42 -10.96 -2.43 3.03
N ILE A 43 -9.90 -2.23 2.23
CA ILE A 43 -10.01 -2.19 0.76
C ILE A 43 -10.56 -3.52 0.24
N THR A 44 -10.14 -4.63 0.85
CA THR A 44 -10.61 -5.99 0.51
C THR A 44 -12.12 -6.18 0.70
N SER A 45 -12.77 -5.33 1.49
CA SER A 45 -14.23 -5.36 1.73
C SER A 45 -15.03 -4.49 0.76
N LEU A 46 -14.39 -3.83 -0.19
CA LEU A 46 -15.08 -3.12 -1.26
C LEU A 46 -15.72 -4.11 -2.24
N PRO A 47 -16.85 -3.75 -2.87
CA PRO A 47 -17.49 -4.61 -3.86
C PRO A 47 -16.56 -4.87 -5.04
N SER A 48 -16.52 -6.12 -5.52
CA SER A 48 -15.72 -6.53 -6.66
C SER A 48 -16.33 -7.74 -7.34
N SER A 49 -16.24 -7.81 -8.65
CA SER A 49 -16.60 -8.99 -9.45
C SER A 49 -15.57 -10.11 -9.38
N TYR A 50 -14.44 -9.89 -8.68
CA TYR A 50 -13.27 -10.77 -8.70
C TYR A 50 -12.92 -11.30 -7.31
N GLY A 51 -13.93 -11.48 -6.46
CA GLY A 51 -13.86 -12.17 -5.17
C GLY A 51 -13.15 -11.42 -4.05
N ILE A 52 -12.54 -10.25 -4.31
CA ILE A 52 -11.87 -9.42 -3.32
C ILE A 52 -11.88 -7.97 -3.78
N GLY A 53 -12.10 -7.03 -2.87
CA GLY A 53 -12.03 -5.60 -3.16
C GLY A 53 -10.62 -5.14 -3.57
N THR A 54 -10.56 -4.18 -4.47
CA THR A 54 -9.34 -3.69 -5.12
C THR A 54 -9.22 -2.16 -5.04
N LEU A 55 -8.08 -1.62 -5.47
CA LEU A 55 -7.84 -0.18 -5.59
C LEU A 55 -8.33 0.39 -6.94
N GLY A 56 -9.39 -0.19 -7.50
CA GLY A 56 -10.04 0.26 -8.74
C GLY A 56 -11.21 1.20 -8.51
N ASP A 57 -12.15 1.21 -9.46
CA ASP A 57 -13.30 2.12 -9.49
C ASP A 57 -14.14 2.10 -8.20
N ALA A 58 -14.33 0.94 -7.56
CA ALA A 58 -15.07 0.85 -6.31
C ALA A 58 -14.41 1.65 -5.18
N ALA A 59 -13.07 1.71 -5.15
CA ALA A 59 -12.34 2.51 -4.18
C ALA A 59 -12.52 4.01 -4.43
N PHE A 60 -12.50 4.44 -5.68
CA PHE A 60 -12.75 5.85 -6.06
C PHE A 60 -14.20 6.25 -5.72
N GLN A 61 -15.18 5.42 -6.07
CA GLN A 61 -16.58 5.65 -5.72
C GLN A 61 -16.80 5.74 -4.20
N PHE A 62 -16.07 4.92 -3.42
CA PHE A 62 -16.13 5.01 -1.96
C PHE A 62 -15.52 6.33 -1.44
N ILE A 63 -14.44 6.82 -2.05
CA ILE A 63 -13.87 8.14 -1.72
C ILE A 63 -14.88 9.25 -2.01
N ASP A 64 -15.56 9.22 -3.16
CA ASP A 64 -16.59 10.20 -3.52
C ASP A 64 -17.75 10.17 -2.52
N LEU A 65 -18.20 8.97 -2.12
CA LEU A 65 -19.20 8.81 -1.06
C LEU A 65 -18.75 9.43 0.27
N LEU A 66 -17.48 9.25 0.65
CA LEU A 66 -16.93 9.86 1.86
C LEU A 66 -16.94 11.39 1.79
N VAL A 67 -16.65 11.97 0.62
CA VAL A 67 -16.71 13.41 0.37
C VAL A 67 -18.15 13.91 0.55
N ASP A 68 -19.13 13.24 -0.04
CA ASP A 68 -20.55 13.59 0.07
C ASP A 68 -21.05 13.51 1.51
N LEU A 69 -20.60 12.51 2.25
CA LEU A 69 -20.88 12.32 3.68
C LEU A 69 -20.05 13.25 4.57
N LYS A 70 -19.21 14.15 4.01
CA LYS A 70 -18.34 15.08 4.71
C LYS A 70 -17.37 14.39 5.69
N GLN A 71 -17.00 13.14 5.40
CA GLN A 71 -15.97 12.43 6.13
C GLN A 71 -14.59 12.94 5.69
N ARG A 72 -13.63 12.96 6.61
CA ARG A 72 -12.27 13.47 6.35
C ARG A 72 -11.23 12.38 6.25
N TYR A 73 -11.54 11.20 6.76
CA TYR A 73 -10.59 10.10 6.86
C TYR A 73 -11.23 8.80 6.39
N TRP A 74 -10.50 8.10 5.57
CA TRP A 74 -10.71 6.67 5.32
C TRP A 74 -9.59 5.92 6.02
N GLN A 75 -9.91 5.15 7.06
CA GLN A 75 -8.96 4.28 7.72
C GLN A 75 -9.04 2.91 7.05
N VAL A 76 -7.92 2.48 6.49
CA VAL A 76 -7.75 1.16 5.87
C VAL A 76 -6.95 0.25 6.79
N LEU A 77 -7.02 -1.06 6.56
CA LEU A 77 -6.08 -2.02 7.14
C LEU A 77 -4.73 -1.95 6.40
N PRO A 78 -3.64 -2.50 6.98
CA PRO A 78 -2.35 -2.54 6.28
C PRO A 78 -2.48 -3.12 4.87
N ILE A 79 -1.86 -2.45 3.90
CA ILE A 79 -1.97 -2.76 2.46
C ILE A 79 -0.77 -3.54 1.93
N GLY A 80 0.11 -4.01 2.81
CA GLY A 80 1.27 -4.81 2.44
C GLY A 80 0.88 -6.24 2.04
N PRO A 81 1.81 -6.98 1.40
CA PRO A 81 1.58 -8.36 1.02
C PRO A 81 1.36 -9.22 2.27
N THR A 82 0.38 -10.10 2.20
CA THR A 82 0.05 -11.02 3.29
C THR A 82 0.84 -12.32 3.19
N SER A 83 1.09 -12.95 4.34
CA SER A 83 1.67 -14.29 4.43
C SER A 83 0.58 -15.35 4.61
N PHE A 84 0.97 -16.57 4.98
CA PHE A 84 0.02 -17.65 5.27
C PHE A 84 -0.99 -17.22 6.34
N GLY A 85 -2.29 -17.41 6.04
CA GLY A 85 -3.40 -16.98 6.91
C GLY A 85 -3.98 -15.61 6.57
N ASP A 86 -3.49 -14.95 5.52
CA ASP A 86 -4.03 -13.73 4.90
C ASP A 86 -4.31 -12.54 5.85
N SER A 87 -3.68 -12.57 7.04
CA SER A 87 -3.77 -11.47 8.00
C SER A 87 -3.03 -10.23 7.47
N PRO A 88 -3.70 -9.08 7.34
CA PRO A 88 -3.07 -7.84 6.90
C PRO A 88 -1.99 -7.33 7.87
N TYR A 89 -2.00 -7.81 9.12
CA TYR A 89 -1.00 -7.45 10.13
C TYR A 89 0.27 -8.32 10.09
N GLN A 90 0.31 -9.33 9.24
CA GLN A 90 1.47 -10.23 9.07
C GLN A 90 2.16 -10.00 7.73
N SER A 91 2.36 -8.74 7.36
CA SER A 91 3.10 -8.40 6.16
C SER A 91 4.59 -8.67 6.34
N TYR A 92 5.21 -9.29 5.33
CA TYR A 92 6.65 -9.52 5.28
C TYR A 92 7.42 -8.40 4.51
N SER A 93 6.72 -7.35 4.10
CA SER A 93 7.33 -6.16 3.53
C SER A 93 6.66 -4.90 4.06
N ALA A 94 7.47 -3.90 4.40
CA ALA A 94 7.00 -2.58 4.77
C ALA A 94 6.83 -1.64 3.57
N PHE A 95 7.30 -2.02 2.39
CA PHE A 95 7.35 -1.18 1.19
C PHE A 95 6.42 -1.67 0.08
N ALA A 96 6.32 -3.00 -0.10
CA ALA A 96 5.54 -3.58 -1.17
C ALA A 96 4.04 -3.52 -0.88
N GLY A 97 3.23 -3.25 -1.90
CA GLY A 97 1.79 -3.38 -1.87
C GLY A 97 1.34 -4.83 -2.03
N ASN A 98 0.12 -5.14 -1.56
CA ASN A 98 -0.48 -6.44 -1.74
C ASN A 98 -0.95 -6.63 -3.19
N PRO A 99 -0.48 -7.66 -3.92
CA PRO A 99 -0.91 -7.93 -5.30
C PRO A 99 -2.42 -8.20 -5.44
N TYR A 100 -3.08 -8.61 -4.36
CA TYR A 100 -4.54 -8.79 -4.37
C TYR A 100 -5.31 -7.50 -4.60
N LEU A 101 -4.72 -6.33 -4.28
CA LEU A 101 -5.35 -5.03 -4.43
C LEU A 101 -5.22 -4.42 -5.83
N ILE A 102 -4.47 -5.07 -6.74
CA ILE A 102 -4.41 -4.65 -8.16
C ILE A 102 -5.79 -4.86 -8.78
N ASP A 103 -6.34 -3.85 -9.44
CA ASP A 103 -7.61 -3.98 -10.14
C ASP A 103 -7.43 -4.69 -11.47
N LEU A 104 -8.30 -5.68 -11.78
CA LEU A 104 -8.22 -6.42 -13.03
C LEU A 104 -8.87 -5.65 -14.19
N ASP A 105 -9.84 -4.79 -13.91
CA ASP A 105 -10.46 -3.96 -14.95
C ASP A 105 -9.48 -2.89 -15.45
N ASP A 106 -8.61 -2.36 -14.58
CA ASP A 106 -7.51 -1.47 -15.01
C ASP A 106 -6.56 -2.19 -15.97
N LEU A 107 -6.23 -3.46 -15.68
CA LEU A 107 -5.39 -4.26 -16.59
C LEU A 107 -6.08 -4.57 -17.93
N VAL A 108 -7.41 -4.62 -17.96
CA VAL A 108 -8.18 -4.70 -19.22
C VAL A 108 -8.12 -3.39 -19.98
N GLN A 109 -8.27 -2.25 -19.30
CA GLN A 109 -8.15 -0.92 -19.93
C GLN A 109 -6.77 -0.69 -20.53
N GLU A 110 -5.72 -1.18 -19.86
CA GLU A 110 -4.33 -1.18 -20.35
C GLU A 110 -4.06 -2.23 -21.44
N LYS A 111 -5.05 -3.05 -21.82
CA LYS A 111 -4.96 -4.12 -22.82
C LYS A 111 -3.97 -5.24 -22.46
N LEU A 112 -3.68 -5.38 -21.20
CA LEU A 112 -2.85 -6.48 -20.67
C LEU A 112 -3.66 -7.75 -20.44
N LEU A 113 -4.99 -7.61 -20.25
CA LEU A 113 -5.95 -8.71 -20.14
C LEU A 113 -7.18 -8.46 -21.00
N SER A 114 -7.97 -9.52 -21.24
CA SER A 114 -9.33 -9.39 -21.74
C SER A 114 -10.35 -9.79 -20.68
N VAL A 115 -11.57 -9.29 -20.84
CA VAL A 115 -12.69 -9.62 -19.94
C VAL A 115 -12.99 -11.12 -19.96
N GLU A 116 -12.89 -11.75 -21.13
CA GLU A 116 -13.12 -13.18 -21.32
C GLU A 116 -12.11 -14.03 -20.57
N GLU A 117 -10.85 -13.62 -20.58
CA GLU A 117 -9.79 -14.31 -19.83
C GLU A 117 -10.09 -14.27 -18.33
N ILE A 118 -10.44 -13.11 -17.76
CA ILE A 118 -10.74 -12.98 -16.34
C ILE A 118 -11.98 -13.80 -15.98
N ARG A 119 -13.01 -13.79 -16.80
CA ARG A 119 -14.25 -14.55 -16.58
C ARG A 119 -14.08 -16.07 -16.69
N SER A 120 -13.00 -16.54 -17.30
CA SER A 120 -12.67 -17.97 -17.33
C SER A 120 -12.22 -18.53 -15.98
N PHE A 121 -11.89 -17.66 -15.03
CA PHE A 121 -11.51 -18.03 -13.67
C PHE A 121 -12.71 -17.92 -12.71
N HIS A 122 -12.70 -18.75 -11.69
CA HIS A 122 -13.67 -18.69 -10.60
C HIS A 122 -13.09 -17.90 -9.44
N TRP A 123 -13.86 -16.97 -8.88
CA TRP A 123 -13.37 -15.98 -7.91
C TRP A 123 -13.95 -16.15 -6.50
N GLY A 124 -14.79 -17.14 -6.28
CA GLY A 124 -15.48 -17.42 -5.03
C GLY A 124 -16.93 -17.78 -5.26
N ASN A 125 -17.59 -18.31 -4.23
CA ASN A 125 -18.97 -18.79 -4.29
C ASN A 125 -19.95 -17.85 -3.59
N ASP A 126 -19.44 -16.90 -2.79
CA ASP A 126 -20.26 -15.97 -2.00
C ASP A 126 -19.67 -14.56 -2.14
N GLU A 127 -20.54 -13.60 -2.44
CA GLU A 127 -20.14 -12.18 -2.53
C GLU A 127 -19.86 -11.55 -1.16
N ALA A 128 -20.35 -12.19 -0.08
CA ALA A 128 -20.17 -11.72 1.28
C ALA A 128 -18.92 -12.30 1.97
N ASP A 129 -18.24 -13.27 1.36
CA ASP A 129 -17.08 -13.93 1.93
C ASP A 129 -15.95 -14.08 0.90
N ILE A 130 -14.72 -13.78 1.34
CA ILE A 130 -13.54 -13.87 0.49
C ILE A 130 -12.95 -15.27 0.59
N ASP A 131 -13.00 -16.03 -0.49
CA ASP A 131 -12.30 -17.30 -0.61
C ASP A 131 -10.81 -17.06 -0.94
N TYR A 132 -10.00 -16.83 0.10
CA TYR A 132 -8.58 -16.56 -0.06
C TYR A 132 -7.80 -17.67 -0.76
N ALA A 133 -8.20 -18.94 -0.60
CA ALA A 133 -7.54 -20.05 -1.29
C ALA A 133 -7.73 -19.94 -2.79
N MET A 134 -8.94 -19.63 -3.23
CA MET A 134 -9.29 -19.43 -4.63
C MET A 134 -8.65 -18.16 -5.21
N ILE A 135 -8.66 -17.07 -4.44
CA ILE A 135 -7.94 -15.84 -4.81
C ILE A 135 -6.45 -16.12 -5.01
N TYR A 136 -5.81 -16.79 -4.05
CA TYR A 136 -4.39 -17.13 -4.16
C TYR A 136 -4.10 -17.96 -5.42
N GLU A 137 -4.90 -18.99 -5.67
CA GLU A 137 -4.70 -19.88 -6.83
C GLU A 137 -4.86 -19.14 -8.16
N ASN A 138 -5.89 -18.31 -8.31
CA ASN A 138 -6.29 -17.76 -9.60
C ASN A 138 -5.68 -16.37 -9.87
N ARG A 139 -5.55 -15.53 -8.83
CA ARG A 139 -5.05 -14.17 -8.99
C ARG A 139 -3.66 -14.12 -9.61
N PHE A 140 -2.74 -14.93 -9.11
CA PHE A 140 -1.39 -14.97 -9.63
C PHE A 140 -1.30 -15.55 -11.04
N LYS A 141 -2.20 -16.45 -11.44
CA LYS A 141 -2.27 -16.94 -12.83
C LYS A 141 -2.64 -15.79 -13.76
N VAL A 142 -3.66 -15.02 -13.41
CA VAL A 142 -4.11 -13.87 -14.21
C VAL A 142 -3.07 -12.76 -14.24
N LEU A 143 -2.44 -12.42 -13.11
CA LEU A 143 -1.37 -11.43 -13.07
C LEU A 143 -0.16 -11.84 -13.90
N LYS A 144 0.20 -13.15 -13.95
CA LYS A 144 1.26 -13.66 -14.84
C LYS A 144 0.89 -13.52 -16.32
N MET A 145 -0.39 -13.70 -16.69
CA MET A 145 -0.85 -13.47 -18.06
C MET A 145 -0.71 -11.99 -18.44
N ALA A 146 -1.09 -11.08 -17.55
CA ALA A 146 -0.90 -9.64 -17.75
C ALA A 146 0.59 -9.28 -17.90
N PHE A 147 1.44 -9.80 -17.00
CA PHE A 147 2.88 -9.56 -17.04
C PHE A 147 3.54 -10.06 -18.33
N ALA A 148 3.08 -11.16 -18.91
CA ALA A 148 3.62 -11.67 -20.17
C ALA A 148 3.40 -10.72 -21.37
N ARG A 149 2.48 -9.75 -21.23
CA ARG A 149 2.16 -8.72 -22.24
C ARG A 149 2.68 -7.35 -21.86
N PHE A 150 3.17 -7.21 -20.62
CA PHE A 150 3.64 -5.95 -20.10
C PHE A 150 4.99 -5.56 -20.73
N ASP A 151 5.09 -4.29 -21.12
CA ASP A 151 6.35 -3.74 -21.66
C ASP A 151 7.28 -3.37 -20.50
N ILE A 152 8.29 -4.18 -20.27
CA ILE A 152 9.32 -3.95 -19.24
C ILE A 152 10.25 -2.77 -19.54
N GLU A 153 10.25 -2.24 -20.76
CA GLU A 153 11.00 -1.05 -21.16
C GLU A 153 10.18 0.23 -20.99
N ASN A 154 8.94 0.12 -20.51
CA ASN A 154 8.10 1.27 -20.20
C ASN A 154 8.82 2.24 -19.24
N GLU A 155 8.93 3.51 -19.64
CA GLU A 155 9.67 4.53 -18.87
C GLU A 155 9.20 4.69 -17.42
N ALA A 156 7.90 4.56 -17.17
CA ALA A 156 7.35 4.66 -15.81
C ALA A 156 7.78 3.46 -14.95
N PHE A 157 7.84 2.26 -15.53
CA PHE A 157 8.29 1.06 -14.85
C PHE A 157 9.80 1.10 -14.57
N VAL A 158 10.61 1.50 -15.55
CA VAL A 158 12.06 1.65 -15.38
C VAL A 158 12.35 2.66 -14.26
N ARG A 159 11.73 3.82 -14.32
CA ARG A 159 11.87 4.84 -13.26
C ARG A 159 11.45 4.33 -11.89
N PHE A 160 10.32 3.61 -11.80
CA PHE A 160 9.89 2.97 -10.55
C PHE A 160 10.95 2.01 -10.00
N CYS A 161 11.57 1.21 -10.85
CA CYS A 161 12.64 0.29 -10.44
C CYS A 161 13.86 1.04 -9.91
N GLU A 162 14.28 2.13 -10.58
CA GLU A 162 15.39 2.97 -10.15
C GLU A 162 15.12 3.64 -8.80
N GLU A 163 13.96 4.27 -8.65
CA GLU A 163 13.55 4.95 -7.41
C GLU A 163 13.43 3.99 -6.22
N ASN A 164 13.14 2.72 -6.46
CA ASN A 164 12.91 1.69 -5.45
C ASN A 164 14.05 0.65 -5.35
N ALA A 165 15.20 0.89 -5.99
CA ALA A 165 16.30 -0.06 -6.05
C ALA A 165 16.83 -0.50 -4.67
N GLY A 166 16.63 0.32 -3.62
CA GLY A 166 17.09 0.02 -2.26
C GLY A 166 16.35 -1.13 -1.56
N TRP A 167 15.20 -1.59 -2.09
CA TRP A 167 14.42 -2.67 -1.48
C TRP A 167 13.81 -3.64 -2.50
N LEU A 168 13.55 -3.19 -3.74
CA LEU A 168 12.75 -3.93 -4.71
C LEU A 168 13.42 -5.23 -5.15
N SER A 169 14.74 -5.20 -5.40
CA SER A 169 15.50 -6.37 -5.85
C SER A 169 15.51 -7.49 -4.81
N ASP A 170 15.73 -7.13 -3.55
CA ASP A 170 15.75 -8.09 -2.43
C ASP A 170 14.35 -8.67 -2.19
N TYR A 171 13.32 -7.82 -2.27
CA TYR A 171 11.92 -8.26 -2.17
C TYR A 171 11.53 -9.21 -3.30
N ALA A 172 11.89 -8.89 -4.53
CA ALA A 172 11.60 -9.74 -5.69
C ALA A 172 12.30 -11.10 -5.59
N LEU A 173 13.57 -11.12 -5.17
CA LEU A 173 14.32 -12.35 -4.96
C LEU A 173 13.70 -13.20 -3.83
N TYR A 174 13.34 -12.57 -2.71
CA TYR A 174 12.69 -13.26 -1.60
C TYR A 174 11.37 -13.89 -2.04
N THR A 175 10.49 -13.15 -2.68
CA THR A 175 9.18 -13.66 -3.13
C THR A 175 9.30 -14.78 -4.15
N ALA A 176 10.25 -14.69 -5.08
CA ALA A 176 10.53 -15.77 -6.03
C ALA A 176 11.01 -17.04 -5.32
N SER A 177 11.89 -16.92 -4.33
CA SER A 177 12.44 -18.05 -3.57
C SER A 177 11.37 -18.73 -2.71
N VAL A 178 10.54 -17.96 -2.03
CA VAL A 178 9.46 -18.50 -1.17
C VAL A 178 8.39 -19.19 -2.01
N SER A 179 8.00 -18.60 -3.16
CA SER A 179 7.04 -19.21 -4.07
C SER A 179 7.52 -20.59 -4.57
N TYR A 180 8.81 -20.72 -4.85
CA TYR A 180 9.39 -22.01 -5.25
C TYR A 180 9.35 -23.05 -4.15
N THR A 181 9.66 -22.69 -2.89
CA THR A 181 9.69 -23.62 -1.76
C THR A 181 8.30 -24.12 -1.37
N HIS A 182 7.27 -23.30 -1.49
CA HIS A 182 5.89 -23.71 -1.24
C HIS A 182 5.32 -24.65 -2.32
N LEU A 183 5.81 -24.56 -3.55
CA LEU A 183 5.43 -25.47 -4.65
C LEU A 183 6.14 -26.83 -4.58
N THR A 184 7.17 -26.97 -3.76
CA THR A 184 8.04 -28.17 -3.71
C THR A 184 8.08 -28.87 -2.36
N LEU A 185 7.14 -28.57 -1.44
CA LEU A 185 7.01 -29.40 -0.24
C LEU A 185 6.62 -30.83 -0.66
N PRO A 186 7.50 -31.83 -0.49
CA PRO A 186 7.10 -33.21 -0.75
C PRO A 186 6.05 -33.57 0.30
N THR A 187 4.86 -33.95 -0.14
CA THR A 187 3.91 -34.66 0.66
C THR A 187 4.50 -36.02 0.97
N ASN A 188 5.31 -36.12 2.01
CA ASN A 188 5.65 -37.39 2.59
C ASN A 188 4.44 -37.83 3.42
N SER A 189 3.63 -38.64 2.77
CA SER A 189 2.68 -39.52 3.42
C SER A 189 3.39 -40.67 4.11
#